data_f04273de1243fc5908850436c7f2f273
#
_entry.id   f04273de1243fc5908850436c7f2f273
#
_cell.length_a   1.000
_cell.length_b   1.000
_cell.length_c   1.000
_cell.angle_alpha   90.00
_cell.angle_beta   90.00
_cell.angle_gamma   90.00
#
_symmetry.space_group_name_H-M   'P 1'
#
loop_
_entity.id
_entity.type
_entity.pdbx_description
1 polymer ?
#
loop_
_entity_poly.entity_id
_entity_poly.type
_entity_poly.pdbx_seq_one_letter_code
_entity_poly.pdbx_strand_id
1 'polypeptide(L)'
;KKVYQNKNESILSDLEIEHANEAFIGNKSGEEGAVEFTQKRKIVLALFAFTFILNLCIEVLGIDRISAMMLGDTVFQPVIAALIGLIPNCAASVILTQLYLSGAISFASVIAGLCTGAGIGLVVLFKVNPDKKENVKIIAVLYGIAVAAGLILEMFGV
;
A
#
# COMPACT_ATOMS: atom_id res chain seq x y z
N LYS A 1 4.67 -66.84 18.94
CA LYS A 1 3.58 -66.42 18.04
C LYS A 1 2.82 -65.18 18.59
N LYS A 2 2.47 -65.12 19.89
CA LYS A 2 1.76 -63.98 20.46
C LYS A 2 2.53 -62.63 20.42
N VAL A 3 3.84 -62.66 20.54
CA VAL A 3 4.67 -61.42 20.52
C VAL A 3 4.72 -60.80 19.13
N TYR A 4 4.72 -61.56 18.08
CA TYR A 4 4.70 -61.07 16.69
C TYR A 4 3.34 -60.50 16.29
N GLN A 5 2.23 -61.04 16.81
CA GLN A 5 0.88 -60.55 16.56
C GLN A 5 0.67 -59.19 17.22
N ASN A 6 1.09 -59.01 18.45
CA ASN A 6 0.96 -57.75 19.19
C ASN A 6 1.80 -56.63 18.55
N LYS A 7 2.96 -56.93 17.98
CA LYS A 7 3.81 -55.95 17.29
C LYS A 7 3.22 -55.50 15.94
N ASN A 8 2.54 -56.41 15.22
CA ASN A 8 1.88 -56.04 13.96
C ASN A 8 0.63 -55.17 14.19
N GLU A 9 -0.14 -55.41 15.27
CA GLU A 9 -1.28 -54.58 15.64
C GLU A 9 -0.87 -53.18 16.05
N SER A 10 0.26 -53.01 16.76
CA SER A 10 0.75 -51.67 17.12
C SER A 10 1.25 -50.90 15.89
N ILE A 11 1.92 -51.57 14.94
CA ILE A 11 2.39 -50.94 13.71
C ILE A 11 1.22 -50.51 12.81
N LEU A 12 0.16 -51.34 12.74
CA LEU A 12 -1.05 -50.99 11.98
C LEU A 12 -1.80 -49.83 12.58
N SER A 13 -1.91 -49.75 13.93
CA SER A 13 -2.53 -48.62 14.61
C SER A 13 -1.76 -47.31 14.42
N ASP A 14 -0.43 -47.38 14.43
CA ASP A 14 0.42 -46.18 14.22
C ASP A 14 0.31 -45.67 12.77
N LEU A 15 0.24 -46.58 11.79
CA LEU A 15 0.01 -46.25 10.38
C LEU A 15 -1.37 -45.65 10.12
N GLU A 16 -2.43 -46.16 10.78
CA GLU A 16 -3.78 -45.60 10.67
C GLU A 16 -3.85 -44.21 11.27
N ILE A 17 -3.16 -43.94 12.38
CA ILE A 17 -3.08 -42.63 13.00
C ILE A 17 -2.30 -41.67 12.10
N GLU A 18 -1.21 -42.10 11.48
CA GLU A 18 -0.41 -41.27 10.58
C GLU A 18 -1.21 -40.88 9.32
N HIS A 19 -1.93 -41.82 8.69
CA HIS A 19 -2.80 -41.53 7.56
C HIS A 19 -3.99 -40.63 7.93
N ALA A 20 -4.58 -40.82 9.10
CA ALA A 20 -5.64 -39.94 9.59
C ALA A 20 -5.12 -38.50 9.84
N ASN A 21 -3.90 -38.37 10.33
CA ASN A 21 -3.26 -37.08 10.58
C ASN A 21 -2.89 -36.38 9.26
N GLU A 22 -2.37 -37.10 8.28
CA GLU A 22 -2.07 -36.54 6.95
C GLU A 22 -3.36 -36.07 6.24
N ALA A 23 -4.44 -36.86 6.31
CA ALA A 23 -5.73 -36.49 5.75
C ALA A 23 -6.32 -35.25 6.46
N PHE A 24 -6.16 -35.14 7.77
CA PHE A 24 -6.62 -34.00 8.55
C PHE A 24 -5.82 -32.71 8.22
N ILE A 25 -4.49 -32.82 8.13
CA ILE A 25 -3.61 -31.71 7.75
C ILE A 25 -3.87 -31.28 6.31
N GLY A 26 -4.05 -32.22 5.38
CA GLY A 26 -4.37 -31.94 3.99
C GLY A 26 -5.70 -31.23 3.81
N ASN A 27 -6.72 -31.61 4.57
CA ASN A 27 -8.02 -30.95 4.55
C ASN A 27 -7.97 -29.54 5.15
N LYS A 28 -7.25 -29.37 6.25
CA LYS A 28 -7.08 -28.06 6.89
C LYS A 28 -6.30 -27.08 6.02
N SER A 29 -5.25 -27.53 5.35
CA SER A 29 -4.49 -26.71 4.41
C SER A 29 -5.32 -26.33 3.17
N GLY A 30 -6.23 -27.18 2.73
CA GLY A 30 -7.16 -26.89 1.63
C GLY A 30 -8.20 -25.83 2.00
N GLU A 31 -8.77 -25.90 3.20
CA GLU A 31 -9.70 -24.89 3.71
C GLU A 31 -9.03 -23.55 4.00
N GLU A 32 -7.86 -23.56 4.62
CA GLU A 32 -7.07 -22.36 4.87
C GLU A 32 -6.65 -21.70 3.55
N GLY A 33 -6.24 -22.46 2.55
CA GLY A 33 -5.89 -21.97 1.22
C GLY A 33 -7.10 -21.36 0.50
N ALA A 34 -8.27 -21.98 0.59
CA ALA A 34 -9.51 -21.45 -0.03
C ALA A 34 -9.99 -20.16 0.63
N VAL A 35 -9.92 -20.08 1.96
CA VAL A 35 -10.24 -18.86 2.73
C VAL A 35 -9.24 -17.75 2.41
N GLU A 36 -7.95 -18.06 2.37
CA GLU A 36 -6.90 -17.10 2.02
C GLU A 36 -7.07 -16.57 0.59
N PHE A 37 -7.36 -17.44 -0.37
CA PHE A 37 -7.61 -17.06 -1.75
C PHE A 37 -8.84 -16.14 -1.89
N THR A 38 -9.91 -16.46 -1.18
CA THR A 38 -11.14 -15.64 -1.17
C THR A 38 -10.90 -14.29 -0.51
N GLN A 39 -10.13 -14.26 0.56
CA GLN A 39 -9.75 -13.02 1.25
C GLN A 39 -8.86 -12.15 0.36
N LYS A 40 -7.85 -12.72 -0.29
CA LYS A 40 -6.98 -12.03 -1.26
C LYS A 40 -7.79 -11.45 -2.41
N ARG A 41 -8.74 -12.21 -2.98
CA ARG A 41 -9.61 -11.73 -4.05
C ARG A 41 -10.48 -10.54 -3.64
N LYS A 42 -11.05 -10.55 -2.43
CA LYS A 42 -11.81 -9.42 -1.89
C LYS A 42 -10.95 -8.17 -1.73
N ILE A 43 -9.72 -8.33 -1.24
CA ILE A 43 -8.76 -7.22 -1.09
C ILE A 43 -8.38 -6.65 -2.46
N VAL A 44 -8.06 -7.49 -3.44
CA VAL A 44 -7.73 -7.06 -4.81
C VAL A 44 -8.90 -6.32 -5.46
N LEU A 45 -10.13 -6.83 -5.33
CA LEU A 45 -11.32 -6.15 -5.84
C LEU A 45 -11.57 -4.80 -5.15
N ALA A 46 -11.39 -4.73 -3.84
CA ALA A 46 -11.54 -3.49 -3.08
C ALA A 46 -10.48 -2.46 -3.50
N LEU A 47 -9.22 -2.87 -3.66
CA LEU A 47 -8.15 -2.01 -4.16
C LEU A 47 -8.41 -1.54 -5.59
N PHE A 48 -8.88 -2.43 -6.47
CA PHE A 48 -9.24 -2.10 -7.85
C PHE A 48 -10.39 -1.08 -7.90
N ALA A 49 -11.46 -1.31 -7.13
CA ALA A 49 -12.60 -0.40 -7.06
C ALA A 49 -12.18 0.98 -6.51
N PHE A 50 -11.37 1.00 -5.45
CA PHE A 50 -10.86 2.23 -4.86
C PHE A 50 -9.97 3.01 -5.84
N THR A 51 -9.04 2.33 -6.52
CA THR A 51 -8.19 2.94 -7.54
C THR A 51 -9.00 3.45 -8.73
N PHE A 52 -10.01 2.70 -9.15
CA PHE A 52 -10.91 3.11 -10.24
C PHE A 52 -11.71 4.37 -9.88
N ILE A 53 -12.27 4.43 -8.67
CA ILE A 53 -13.00 5.61 -8.18
C ILE A 53 -12.08 6.83 -8.11
N LEU A 54 -10.85 6.66 -7.59
CA LEU A 54 -9.88 7.75 -7.52
C LEU A 54 -9.48 8.25 -8.92
N ASN A 55 -9.22 7.34 -9.87
CA ASN A 55 -8.91 7.73 -11.23
C ASN A 55 -10.09 8.46 -11.90
N LEU A 56 -11.31 7.98 -11.67
CA LEU A 56 -12.52 8.65 -12.17
C LEU A 56 -12.69 10.04 -11.55
N CYS A 57 -12.45 10.19 -10.24
CA CYS A 57 -12.46 11.48 -9.58
C CYS A 57 -11.42 12.45 -10.17
N ILE A 58 -10.22 11.99 -10.45
CA ILE A 58 -9.16 12.79 -11.05
C ILE A 58 -9.53 13.20 -12.48
N GLU A 59 -10.11 12.30 -13.26
CA GLU A 59 -10.60 12.56 -14.62
C GLU A 59 -11.72 13.61 -14.62
N VAL A 60 -12.69 13.48 -13.69
CA VAL A 60 -13.82 14.39 -13.56
C VAL A 60 -13.40 15.77 -13.03
N LEU A 61 -12.46 15.82 -12.08
CA LEU A 61 -11.89 17.06 -11.57
C LEU A 61 -11.04 17.80 -12.62
N GLY A 62 -10.55 17.07 -13.62
CA GLY A 62 -9.70 17.57 -14.68
C GLY A 62 -8.28 17.85 -14.21
N ILE A 63 -7.31 17.27 -14.87
CA ILE A 63 -5.87 17.55 -14.66
C ILE A 63 -5.61 19.06 -14.80
N ASP A 64 -6.37 19.74 -15.69
CA ASP A 64 -6.26 21.17 -15.93
C ASP A 64 -6.58 22.05 -14.71
N ARG A 65 -7.50 21.62 -13.84
CA ARG A 65 -7.78 22.37 -12.60
C ARG A 65 -6.70 22.15 -11.55
N ILE A 66 -6.16 20.95 -11.47
CA ILE A 66 -5.06 20.63 -10.56
C ILE A 66 -3.79 21.35 -11.03
N SER A 67 -3.52 21.37 -12.33
CA SER A 67 -2.43 22.15 -12.90
C SER A 67 -2.60 23.63 -12.69
N ALA A 68 -3.81 24.16 -12.84
CA ALA A 68 -4.10 25.59 -12.59
C ALA A 68 -3.87 25.99 -11.13
N MET A 69 -4.14 25.10 -10.18
CA MET A 69 -3.80 25.34 -8.76
C MET A 69 -2.28 25.28 -8.50
N MET A 70 -1.54 24.55 -9.31
CA MET A 70 -0.09 24.38 -9.20
C MET A 70 0.70 25.33 -10.11
N LEU A 71 0.04 26.01 -11.08
CA LEU A 71 0.65 26.91 -12.08
C LEU A 71 1.09 28.27 -11.51
N GLY A 72 1.13 28.47 -10.20
CA GLY A 72 1.82 29.61 -9.64
C GLY A 72 3.29 29.25 -9.39
N ASP A 73 4.24 29.98 -9.99
CA ASP A 73 5.66 29.99 -9.60
C ASP A 73 5.80 30.46 -8.15
N THR A 74 5.27 29.68 -7.24
CA THR A 74 5.18 30.04 -5.82
C THR A 74 5.92 28.98 -5.02
N VAL A 75 6.70 29.41 -4.07
CA VAL A 75 7.40 28.60 -3.05
C VAL A 75 6.45 27.58 -2.36
N PHE A 76 5.14 27.74 -2.53
CA PHE A 76 4.13 26.80 -2.06
C PHE A 76 3.90 25.57 -2.96
N GLN A 77 4.45 25.53 -4.16
CA GLN A 77 4.28 24.43 -5.12
C GLN A 77 4.76 23.08 -4.53
N PRO A 78 5.95 22.93 -3.91
CA PRO A 78 6.37 21.71 -3.23
C PRO A 78 5.45 21.32 -2.06
N VAL A 79 4.87 22.27 -1.36
CA VAL A 79 3.95 22.04 -0.24
C VAL A 79 2.66 21.36 -0.73
N ILE A 80 2.09 21.86 -1.82
CA ILE A 80 0.88 21.28 -2.42
C ILE A 80 1.19 19.93 -3.05
N ALA A 81 2.31 19.81 -3.74
CA ALA A 81 2.75 18.53 -4.33
C ALA A 81 2.94 17.45 -3.26
N ALA A 82 3.57 17.79 -2.13
CA ALA A 82 3.73 16.90 -0.99
C ALA A 82 2.39 16.47 -0.38
N LEU A 83 1.39 17.35 -0.36
CA LEU A 83 0.04 17.03 0.12
C LEU A 83 -0.67 16.05 -0.81
N ILE A 84 -0.55 16.23 -2.12
CA ILE A 84 -1.08 15.30 -3.14
C ILE A 84 -0.40 13.94 -3.02
N GLY A 85 0.91 13.91 -2.79
CA GLY A 85 1.68 12.68 -2.58
C GLY A 85 1.25 11.86 -1.35
N LEU A 86 0.63 12.48 -0.34
CA LEU A 86 0.08 11.77 0.83
C LEU A 86 -1.13 10.90 0.49
N ILE A 87 -1.77 11.10 -0.67
CA ILE A 87 -2.88 10.24 -1.11
C ILE A 87 -2.31 8.84 -1.34
N PRO A 88 -2.82 7.80 -0.65
CA PRO A 88 -2.28 6.45 -0.74
C PRO A 88 -2.68 5.77 -2.05
N ASN A 89 -2.26 6.32 -3.17
CA ASN A 89 -2.53 5.81 -4.51
C ASN A 89 -1.34 6.05 -5.43
N CYS A 90 -1.02 5.06 -6.25
CA CYS A 90 0.01 5.17 -7.30
C CYS A 90 -0.37 6.20 -8.40
N ALA A 91 -1.65 6.54 -8.57
CA ALA A 91 -2.08 7.56 -9.51
C ALA A 91 -1.51 8.95 -9.16
N ALA A 92 -1.35 9.27 -7.88
CA ALA A 92 -0.75 10.54 -7.45
C ALA A 92 0.69 10.72 -7.99
N SER A 93 1.50 9.67 -7.94
CA SER A 93 2.87 9.70 -8.49
C SER A 93 2.89 9.86 -10.02
N VAL A 94 1.95 9.20 -10.72
CA VAL A 94 1.82 9.33 -12.18
C VAL A 94 1.43 10.76 -12.56
N ILE A 95 0.46 11.35 -11.87
CA ILE A 95 0.01 12.72 -12.12
C ILE A 95 1.14 13.72 -11.87
N LEU A 96 1.84 13.61 -10.75
CA LEU A 96 2.98 14.49 -10.44
C LEU A 96 4.06 14.39 -11.53
N THR A 97 4.36 13.19 -12.00
CA THR A 97 5.31 12.98 -13.09
C THR A 97 4.82 13.58 -14.41
N GLN A 98 3.54 13.42 -14.74
CA GLN A 98 2.96 14.02 -15.95
C GLN A 98 2.95 15.56 -15.90
N LEU A 99 2.62 16.14 -14.74
CA LEU A 99 2.68 17.59 -14.55
C LEU A 99 4.11 18.14 -14.70
N TYR A 100 5.09 17.40 -14.23
CA TYR A 100 6.49 17.76 -14.43
C TYR A 100 6.88 17.69 -15.92
N LEU A 101 6.54 16.60 -16.60
CA LEU A 101 6.84 16.43 -18.03
C LEU A 101 6.13 17.45 -18.90
N SER A 102 4.97 17.95 -18.49
CA SER A 102 4.26 19.05 -19.16
C SER A 102 4.84 20.44 -18.83
N GLY A 103 5.83 20.52 -17.93
CA GLY A 103 6.39 21.79 -17.46
C GLY A 103 5.49 22.58 -16.51
N ALA A 104 4.45 21.97 -15.97
CA ALA A 104 3.50 22.62 -15.07
C ALA A 104 4.03 22.74 -13.63
N ILE A 105 4.96 21.91 -13.21
CA ILE A 105 5.55 21.92 -11.88
C ILE A 105 7.08 21.74 -11.94
N SER A 106 7.77 22.29 -10.92
CA SER A 106 9.22 22.17 -10.78
C SER A 106 9.65 20.75 -10.38
N PHE A 107 10.90 20.40 -10.67
CA PHE A 107 11.50 19.15 -10.23
C PHE A 107 11.48 19.02 -8.71
N ALA A 108 11.72 20.10 -7.98
CA ALA A 108 11.64 20.18 -6.54
C ALA A 108 10.25 19.76 -6.00
N SER A 109 9.19 20.21 -6.68
CA SER A 109 7.81 19.86 -6.36
C SER A 109 7.51 18.39 -6.58
N VAL A 110 8.01 17.79 -7.67
CA VAL A 110 7.88 16.34 -7.90
C VAL A 110 8.57 15.54 -6.80
N ILE A 111 9.79 15.91 -6.45
CA ILE A 111 10.53 15.23 -5.37
C ILE A 111 9.78 15.33 -4.05
N ALA A 112 9.26 16.51 -3.68
CA ALA A 112 8.48 16.67 -2.47
C ALA A 112 7.23 15.76 -2.46
N GLY A 113 6.49 15.72 -3.57
CA GLY A 113 5.31 14.86 -3.70
C GLY A 113 5.63 13.37 -3.70
N LEU A 114 6.68 12.95 -4.38
CA LEU A 114 7.08 11.54 -4.39
C LEU A 114 7.64 11.07 -3.05
N CYS A 115 8.35 11.94 -2.31
CA CYS A 115 8.86 11.64 -0.97
C CYS A 115 7.74 11.39 0.05
N THR A 116 6.58 12.06 -0.09
CA THR A 116 5.41 11.80 0.75
C THR A 116 4.61 10.58 0.32
N GLY A 117 4.86 10.02 -0.86
CA GLY A 117 4.16 8.90 -1.46
C GLY A 117 4.35 7.60 -0.71
N ALA A 118 3.92 7.53 0.57
CA ALA A 118 4.01 6.31 1.38
C ALA A 118 3.03 5.20 0.94
N GLY A 119 2.15 5.50 -0.01
CA GLY A 119 1.23 4.53 -0.62
C GLY A 119 0.39 3.78 0.41
N ILE A 120 0.32 2.45 0.26
CA ILE A 120 -0.41 1.55 1.15
C ILE A 120 0.17 1.57 2.58
N GLY A 121 1.43 1.99 2.77
CA GLY A 121 2.08 2.04 4.08
C GLY A 121 1.31 2.87 5.10
N LEU A 122 0.71 3.99 4.69
CA LEU A 122 -0.15 4.81 5.56
C LEU A 122 -1.40 4.06 6.01
N VAL A 123 -2.04 3.33 5.10
CA VAL A 123 -3.23 2.53 5.42
C VAL A 123 -2.88 1.42 6.41
N VAL A 124 -1.74 0.76 6.22
CA VAL A 124 -1.23 -0.28 7.12
C VAL A 124 -0.89 0.33 8.49
N LEU A 125 -0.26 1.51 8.53
CA LEU A 125 0.06 2.22 9.76
C LEU A 125 -1.19 2.43 10.63
N PHE A 126 -2.28 2.94 10.04
CA PHE A 126 -3.54 3.15 10.76
C PHE A 126 -4.23 1.86 11.19
N LYS A 127 -3.96 0.76 10.49
CA LYS A 127 -4.55 -0.55 10.81
C LYS A 127 -3.79 -1.27 11.94
N VAL A 128 -2.48 -1.12 11.98
CA VAL A 128 -1.60 -1.83 12.92
C VAL A 128 -1.40 -1.06 14.21
N ASN A 129 -1.26 0.26 14.13
CA ASN A 129 -1.07 1.11 15.31
C ASN A 129 -2.41 1.73 15.76
N PRO A 130 -2.93 1.36 16.94
CA PRO A 130 -4.18 1.90 17.46
C PRO A 130 -4.05 3.35 17.93
N ASP A 131 -2.83 3.86 18.18
CA ASP A 131 -2.61 5.21 18.65
C ASP A 131 -2.64 6.22 17.48
N LYS A 132 -3.81 6.82 17.29
CA LYS A 132 -4.04 7.81 16.22
C LYS A 132 -3.15 9.04 16.32
N LYS A 133 -2.75 9.44 17.54
CA LYS A 133 -1.89 10.62 17.74
C LYS A 133 -0.47 10.36 17.26
N GLU A 134 0.07 9.17 17.51
CA GLU A 134 1.37 8.78 16.98
C GLU A 134 1.34 8.65 15.44
N ASN A 135 0.29 8.08 14.88
CA ASN A 135 0.14 7.96 13.43
C ASN A 135 0.16 9.34 12.75
N VAL A 136 -0.60 10.31 13.28
CA VAL A 136 -0.60 11.67 12.76
C VAL A 136 0.77 12.34 12.91
N LYS A 137 1.48 12.09 14.02
CA LYS A 137 2.82 12.62 14.23
C LYS A 137 3.81 12.07 13.19
N ILE A 138 3.74 10.77 12.89
CA ILE A 138 4.58 10.14 11.86
C ILE A 138 4.32 10.76 10.49
N ILE A 139 3.04 10.95 10.13
CA ILE A 139 2.65 11.59 8.86
C ILE A 139 3.14 13.04 8.81
N ALA A 140 3.00 13.79 9.89
CA ALA A 140 3.46 15.16 9.97
C ALA A 140 4.99 15.28 9.81
N VAL A 141 5.73 14.38 10.41
CA VAL A 141 7.21 14.31 10.25
C VAL A 141 7.57 13.95 8.81
N LEU A 142 6.93 12.93 8.22
CA LEU A 142 7.15 12.55 6.83
C LEU A 142 6.89 13.71 5.87
N TYR A 143 5.75 14.36 6.04
CA TYR A 143 5.37 15.54 5.27
C TYR A 143 6.36 16.70 5.44
N GLY A 144 6.76 16.99 6.68
CA GLY A 144 7.73 18.05 6.98
C GLY A 144 9.08 17.82 6.33
N ILE A 145 9.60 16.57 6.35
CA ILE A 145 10.86 16.23 5.71
C ILE A 145 10.76 16.38 4.18
N ALA A 146 9.66 15.92 3.58
CA ALA A 146 9.45 16.00 2.13
C ALA A 146 9.33 17.45 1.66
N VAL A 147 8.58 18.28 2.37
CA VAL A 147 8.47 19.71 2.08
C VAL A 147 9.82 20.42 2.24
N ALA A 148 10.57 20.13 3.31
CA ALA A 148 11.90 20.69 3.51
C ALA A 148 12.84 20.31 2.37
N ALA A 149 12.84 19.06 1.94
CA ALA A 149 13.65 18.61 0.80
C ALA A 149 13.26 19.33 -0.49
N GLY A 150 11.96 19.47 -0.77
CA GLY A 150 11.48 20.22 -1.94
C GLY A 150 11.89 21.70 -1.90
N LEU A 151 11.72 22.38 -0.76
CA LEU A 151 12.12 23.77 -0.61
C LEU A 151 13.62 24.00 -0.76
N ILE A 152 14.44 23.06 -0.23
CA ILE A 152 15.88 23.11 -0.41
C ILE A 152 16.25 22.99 -1.90
N LEU A 153 15.65 22.05 -2.63
CA LEU A 153 15.89 21.90 -4.06
C LEU A 153 15.43 23.13 -4.85
N GLU A 154 14.30 23.73 -4.52
CA GLU A 154 13.80 24.96 -5.12
C GLU A 154 14.78 26.12 -4.91
N MET A 155 15.41 26.23 -3.72
CA MET A 155 16.46 27.22 -3.47
C MET A 155 17.72 27.03 -4.31
N PHE A 156 18.03 25.79 -4.69
CA PHE A 156 19.16 25.49 -5.61
C PHE A 156 18.81 25.72 -7.08
N GLY A 157 17.56 26.11 -7.39
CA GLY A 157 17.10 26.41 -8.74
C GLY A 157 16.98 25.18 -9.65
N VAL A 158 16.60 24.03 -9.07
CA VAL A 158 16.44 22.75 -9.79
C VAL A 158 14.96 22.41 -9.98
#